data_720718f2415676fd54fcc2dd1d54e971
#
_entry.id   720718f2415676fd54fcc2dd1d54e971
#
_cell.length_a   1.000
_cell.length_b   1.000
_cell.length_c   1.000
_cell.angle_alpha   90.00
_cell.angle_beta   90.00
_cell.angle_gamma   90.00
#
_symmetry.space_group_name_H-M   'P 1'
#
loop_
_entity.id
_entity.type
_entity.pdbx_description
1 polymer ?
#
loop_
_entity_poly.entity_id
_entity_poly.type
_entity_poly.pdbx_seq_one_letter_code
_entity_poly.pdbx_strand_id
1 'polypeptide(L)'
;MNSKERVLAAFNHEIPDRTPMWYGAAPEVTQTLMHMLGAESEEALMQRLHIDFRRVRERYAGPELRVRADGSRQSFWGVDRIGDYYGQPYTHPLAGVETVEQVEAYAWPSPDWFDFSHLRAECEAWPEYALIGGPWAVVFTDATELVGMSEFFIKMITHPDVMKAVIRKVSDFYYEMAVRFFEACG
;
A
#
# COMPACT_ATOMS: atom_id res chain seq x y z
N MET A 1 12.35 -22.26 17.25
CA MET A 1 11.16 -21.72 16.57
C MET A 1 11.50 -21.33 15.15
N ASN A 2 10.65 -21.68 14.17
CA ASN A 2 10.74 -21.05 12.85
C ASN A 2 10.14 -19.62 12.92
N SER A 3 10.22 -18.87 11.82
CA SER A 3 9.76 -17.47 11.81
C SER A 3 8.26 -17.32 12.05
N LYS A 4 7.44 -18.20 11.46
CA LYS A 4 5.98 -18.21 11.66
C LYS A 4 5.60 -18.52 13.10
N GLU A 5 6.18 -19.54 13.69
CA GLU A 5 5.96 -19.93 15.09
C GLU A 5 6.30 -18.77 16.04
N ARG A 6 7.41 -18.09 15.79
CA ARG A 6 7.89 -16.94 16.59
C ARG A 6 6.91 -15.78 16.57
N VAL A 7 6.38 -15.45 15.39
CA VAL A 7 5.40 -14.37 15.23
C VAL A 7 4.08 -14.76 15.91
N LEU A 8 3.63 -16.01 15.73
CA LEU A 8 2.39 -16.49 16.36
C LEU A 8 2.51 -16.52 17.89
N ALA A 9 3.65 -16.94 18.45
CA ALA A 9 3.89 -16.87 19.89
C ALA A 9 3.77 -15.42 20.41
N ALA A 10 4.38 -14.46 19.71
CA ALA A 10 4.26 -13.05 20.09
C ALA A 10 2.81 -12.53 20.02
N PHE A 11 2.04 -12.91 19.01
CA PHE A 11 0.62 -12.54 18.90
C PHE A 11 -0.26 -13.18 19.97
N ASN A 12 0.11 -14.38 20.43
CA ASN A 12 -0.55 -15.06 21.53
C ASN A 12 -0.10 -14.57 22.91
N HIS A 13 0.73 -13.53 22.99
CA HIS A 13 1.35 -13.02 24.22
C HIS A 13 2.25 -14.05 24.94
N GLU A 14 2.79 -15.02 24.20
CA GLU A 14 3.79 -15.97 24.67
C GLU A 14 5.19 -15.40 24.43
N ILE A 15 6.19 -15.89 25.17
CA ILE A 15 7.58 -15.43 25.04
C ILE A 15 8.26 -16.22 23.92
N PRO A 16 8.58 -15.61 22.78
CA PRO A 16 9.32 -16.27 21.72
C PRO A 16 10.81 -16.40 22.07
N ASP A 17 11.55 -17.21 21.31
CA ASP A 17 13.01 -17.38 21.45
C ASP A 17 13.80 -16.08 21.20
N ARG A 18 13.27 -15.15 20.42
CA ARG A 18 13.71 -13.76 20.22
C ARG A 18 12.54 -12.90 19.76
N THR A 19 12.70 -11.59 19.80
CA THR A 19 11.71 -10.67 19.24
C THR A 19 11.57 -10.89 17.72
N PRO A 20 10.33 -11.05 17.20
CA PRO A 20 10.09 -11.10 15.75
C PRO A 20 10.55 -9.81 15.06
N MET A 21 11.15 -9.95 13.89
CA MET A 21 11.69 -8.83 13.14
C MET A 21 10.97 -8.68 11.79
N TRP A 22 10.55 -7.45 11.51
CA TRP A 22 10.01 -7.03 10.23
C TRP A 22 10.97 -6.08 9.52
N TYR A 23 10.94 -6.09 8.18
CA TYR A 23 11.73 -5.18 7.35
C TYR A 23 10.84 -4.34 6.45
N GLY A 24 11.10 -3.04 6.44
CA GLY A 24 10.51 -2.11 5.49
C GLY A 24 11.43 -0.92 5.30
N ALA A 25 11.84 -0.70 4.07
CA ALA A 25 12.73 0.39 3.70
C ALA A 25 12.43 0.90 2.29
N ALA A 26 12.91 2.09 1.98
CA ALA A 26 12.92 2.60 0.62
C ALA A 26 13.82 1.72 -0.28
N PRO A 27 13.52 1.59 -1.59
CA PRO A 27 14.31 0.77 -2.50
C PRO A 27 15.80 1.11 -2.49
N GLU A 28 16.14 2.39 -2.40
CA GLU A 28 17.52 2.88 -2.37
C GLU A 28 18.27 2.39 -1.10
N VAL A 29 17.57 2.37 0.03
CA VAL A 29 18.12 1.84 1.29
C VAL A 29 18.32 0.33 1.18
N THR A 30 17.35 -0.39 0.60
CA THR A 30 17.43 -1.83 0.37
C THR A 30 18.63 -2.16 -0.53
N GLN A 31 18.81 -1.44 -1.64
CA GLN A 31 19.97 -1.62 -2.54
C GLN A 31 21.29 -1.34 -1.83
N THR A 32 21.36 -0.28 -1.04
CA THR A 32 22.54 0.06 -0.24
C THR A 32 22.87 -1.05 0.74
N LEU A 33 21.89 -1.58 1.47
CA LEU A 33 22.08 -2.67 2.41
C LEU A 33 22.51 -3.97 1.71
N MET A 34 21.90 -4.30 0.56
CA MET A 34 22.31 -5.45 -0.25
C MET A 34 23.78 -5.34 -0.66
N HIS A 35 24.21 -4.17 -1.13
CA HIS A 35 25.61 -3.94 -1.48
C HIS A 35 26.54 -4.05 -0.26
N MET A 36 26.21 -3.38 0.84
CA MET A 36 27.03 -3.37 2.06
C MET A 36 27.17 -4.76 2.69
N LEU A 37 26.11 -5.55 2.65
CA LEU A 37 26.06 -6.88 3.24
C LEU A 37 26.42 -8.00 2.24
N GLY A 38 26.68 -7.68 0.97
CA GLY A 38 26.97 -8.66 -0.07
C GLY A 38 25.81 -9.63 -0.30
N ALA A 39 24.59 -9.13 -0.26
CA ALA A 39 23.38 -9.93 -0.53
C ALA A 39 23.04 -9.87 -2.02
N GLU A 40 22.92 -11.03 -2.67
CA GLU A 40 22.66 -11.13 -4.12
C GLU A 40 21.18 -10.91 -4.49
N SER A 41 20.30 -10.92 -3.51
CA SER A 41 18.85 -10.70 -3.67
C SER A 41 18.23 -10.12 -2.40
N GLU A 42 17.02 -9.55 -2.54
CA GLU A 42 16.25 -9.10 -1.36
C GLU A 42 15.99 -10.27 -0.40
N GLU A 43 15.70 -11.46 -0.91
CA GLU A 43 15.52 -12.64 -0.07
C GLU A 43 16.80 -12.99 0.72
N ALA A 44 17.97 -12.96 0.07
CA ALA A 44 19.24 -13.15 0.75
C ALA A 44 19.50 -12.08 1.83
N LEU A 45 19.09 -10.84 1.57
CA LEU A 45 19.13 -9.76 2.56
C LEU A 45 18.20 -10.05 3.75
N MET A 46 16.94 -10.45 3.48
CA MET A 46 15.97 -10.79 4.55
C MET A 46 16.50 -11.92 5.43
N GLN A 47 17.10 -12.95 4.84
CA GLN A 47 17.71 -14.06 5.58
C GLN A 47 18.88 -13.59 6.44
N ARG A 48 19.79 -12.77 5.89
CA ARG A 48 20.92 -12.20 6.66
C ARG A 48 20.48 -11.33 7.83
N LEU A 49 19.41 -10.58 7.64
CA LEU A 49 18.84 -9.73 8.69
C LEU A 49 17.92 -10.50 9.65
N HIS A 50 17.77 -11.82 9.46
CA HIS A 50 16.90 -12.68 10.27
C HIS A 50 15.45 -12.17 10.32
N ILE A 51 14.94 -11.69 9.19
CA ILE A 51 13.58 -11.18 9.08
C ILE A 51 12.56 -12.33 9.11
N ASP A 52 11.55 -12.20 9.95
CA ASP A 52 10.54 -13.24 10.19
C ASP A 52 9.33 -13.16 9.26
N PHE A 53 9.22 -12.08 8.50
CA PHE A 53 8.10 -11.83 7.61
C PHE A 53 8.51 -11.94 6.14
N ARG A 54 7.58 -12.44 5.30
CA ARG A 54 7.64 -12.28 3.85
C ARG A 54 6.43 -11.53 3.38
N ARG A 55 6.64 -10.63 2.42
CA ARG A 55 5.57 -9.79 1.90
C ARG A 55 5.02 -10.38 0.62
N VAL A 56 3.69 -10.53 0.59
CA VAL A 56 2.92 -10.90 -0.59
C VAL A 56 2.07 -9.71 -1.02
N ARG A 57 1.90 -9.50 -2.33
CA ARG A 57 1.23 -8.32 -2.85
C ARG A 57 0.42 -8.64 -4.10
N GLU A 58 -0.72 -7.99 -4.22
CA GLU A 58 -1.45 -7.89 -5.48
C GLU A 58 -0.61 -7.18 -6.55
N ARG A 59 -0.89 -7.47 -7.83
CA ARG A 59 -0.22 -6.84 -8.97
C ARG A 59 -1.17 -5.89 -9.68
N TYR A 60 -0.71 -4.67 -9.93
CA TYR A 60 -1.47 -3.74 -10.74
C TYR A 60 -1.52 -4.21 -12.20
N ALA A 61 -2.72 -4.36 -12.73
CA ALA A 61 -3.03 -4.79 -14.09
C ALA A 61 -4.05 -3.84 -14.77
N GLY A 62 -4.25 -2.66 -14.19
CA GLY A 62 -5.19 -1.67 -14.67
C GLY A 62 -4.67 -0.82 -15.84
N PRO A 63 -5.34 0.29 -16.14
CA PRO A 63 -4.93 1.21 -17.19
C PRO A 63 -3.50 1.71 -17.00
N GLU A 64 -2.81 1.98 -18.12
CA GLU A 64 -1.45 2.50 -18.06
C GLU A 64 -1.39 3.82 -17.27
N LEU A 65 -0.50 3.86 -16.27
CA LEU A 65 -0.29 5.03 -15.43
C LEU A 65 0.68 5.97 -16.14
N ARG A 66 0.25 7.22 -16.29
CA ARG A 66 0.99 8.22 -17.04
C ARG A 66 2.30 8.59 -16.35
N VAL A 67 3.38 8.65 -17.15
CA VAL A 67 4.65 9.27 -16.77
C VAL A 67 4.83 10.52 -17.65
N ARG A 68 5.03 11.68 -17.05
CA ARG A 68 5.19 12.95 -17.76
C ARG A 68 6.65 13.22 -18.07
N ALA A 69 6.89 14.16 -18.98
CA ALA A 69 8.24 14.56 -19.39
C ALA A 69 9.07 15.20 -18.26
N ASP A 70 8.41 15.76 -17.24
CA ASP A 70 9.03 16.33 -16.03
C ASP A 70 9.41 15.26 -14.99
N GLY A 71 9.17 13.97 -15.29
CA GLY A 71 9.45 12.85 -14.39
C GLY A 71 8.33 12.55 -13.41
N SER A 72 7.25 13.34 -13.38
CA SER A 72 6.10 13.05 -12.52
C SER A 72 5.39 11.77 -12.97
N ARG A 73 4.90 11.00 -11.99
CA ARG A 73 4.21 9.72 -12.20
C ARG A 73 2.81 9.79 -11.62
N GLN A 74 1.85 9.29 -12.38
CA GLN A 74 0.47 9.20 -11.93
C GLN A 74 0.29 7.97 -11.02
N SER A 75 -0.38 8.14 -9.89
CA SER A 75 -0.90 7.03 -9.10
C SER A 75 -2.23 6.52 -9.70
N PHE A 76 -2.67 5.34 -9.32
CA PHE A 76 -3.98 4.83 -9.72
C PHE A 76 -5.16 5.67 -9.20
N TRP A 77 -4.92 6.53 -8.21
CA TRP A 77 -5.87 7.55 -7.75
C TRP A 77 -5.95 8.76 -8.68
N GLY A 78 -5.14 8.84 -9.75
CA GLY A 78 -5.09 9.99 -10.63
C GLY A 78 -4.24 11.17 -10.13
N VAL A 79 -3.60 11.04 -8.99
CA VAL A 79 -2.67 12.03 -8.42
C VAL A 79 -1.33 11.88 -9.11
N ASP A 80 -0.82 12.96 -9.71
CA ASP A 80 0.56 13.00 -10.22
C ASP A 80 1.51 13.30 -9.06
N ARG A 81 2.62 12.57 -9.01
CA ARG A 81 3.66 12.68 -7.96
C ARG A 81 5.01 12.94 -8.58
N ILE A 82 5.81 13.79 -7.97
CA ILE A 82 7.17 14.15 -8.39
C ILE A 82 8.17 13.87 -7.26
N GLY A 83 9.39 13.50 -7.63
CA GLY A 83 10.46 13.14 -6.70
C GLY A 83 10.67 11.63 -6.59
N ASP A 84 11.67 11.28 -5.76
CA ASP A 84 12.10 9.90 -5.58
C ASP A 84 11.13 9.11 -4.71
N TYR A 85 11.16 7.79 -4.86
CA TYR A 85 10.45 6.80 -4.08
C TYR A 85 8.92 6.97 -4.09
N TYR A 86 8.30 7.52 -3.04
CA TYR A 86 6.86 7.81 -3.02
C TYR A 86 6.51 9.08 -3.77
N GLY A 87 7.46 9.98 -3.95
CA GLY A 87 7.24 11.31 -4.49
C GLY A 87 6.34 12.18 -3.61
N GLN A 88 6.24 13.44 -3.98
CA GLN A 88 5.28 14.36 -3.37
C GLN A 88 4.06 14.52 -4.28
N PRO A 89 2.83 14.57 -3.75
CA PRO A 89 1.65 14.85 -4.55
C PRO A 89 1.81 16.23 -5.20
N TYR A 90 1.59 16.27 -6.50
CA TYR A 90 1.81 17.45 -7.34
C TYR A 90 0.49 17.98 -7.90
N THR A 91 -0.48 17.09 -8.13
CA THR A 91 -1.83 17.44 -8.55
C THR A 91 -2.84 16.88 -7.57
N HIS A 92 -4.00 17.53 -7.48
CA HIS A 92 -5.11 17.16 -6.62
C HIS A 92 -6.38 17.09 -7.48
N PRO A 93 -6.72 15.92 -8.04
CA PRO A 93 -7.80 15.80 -9.03
C PRO A 93 -9.19 16.16 -8.51
N LEU A 94 -9.41 16.17 -7.19
CA LEU A 94 -10.62 16.63 -6.54
C LEU A 94 -10.45 18.00 -5.86
N ALA A 95 -9.39 18.77 -6.21
CA ALA A 95 -9.30 20.16 -5.78
C ALA A 95 -10.51 20.94 -6.29
N GLY A 96 -11.10 21.79 -5.43
CA GLY A 96 -12.27 22.59 -5.78
C GLY A 96 -13.61 21.83 -5.78
N VAL A 97 -13.65 20.54 -5.40
CA VAL A 97 -14.90 19.78 -5.27
C VAL A 97 -15.81 20.41 -4.20
N GLU A 98 -17.08 20.69 -4.54
CA GLU A 98 -18.04 21.36 -3.64
C GLU A 98 -19.30 20.54 -3.39
N THR A 99 -19.58 19.50 -4.20
CA THR A 99 -20.79 18.69 -4.08
C THR A 99 -20.49 17.19 -4.09
N VAL A 100 -21.41 16.43 -3.50
CA VAL A 100 -21.32 14.96 -3.48
C VAL A 100 -21.41 14.39 -4.90
N GLU A 101 -22.22 15.00 -5.77
CA GLU A 101 -22.37 14.57 -7.17
C GLU A 101 -21.05 14.69 -7.93
N GLN A 102 -20.24 15.72 -7.66
CA GLN A 102 -18.91 15.86 -8.25
C GLN A 102 -17.96 14.74 -7.76
N VAL A 103 -18.05 14.35 -6.48
CA VAL A 103 -17.30 13.21 -5.94
C VAL A 103 -17.73 11.92 -6.63
N GLU A 104 -19.04 11.68 -6.78
CA GLU A 104 -19.58 10.48 -7.42
C GLU A 104 -19.22 10.38 -8.91
N ALA A 105 -19.11 11.53 -9.59
CA ALA A 105 -18.74 11.60 -11.01
C ALA A 105 -17.24 11.41 -11.28
N TYR A 106 -16.39 11.39 -10.25
CA TYR A 106 -14.97 11.16 -10.42
C TYR A 106 -14.68 9.75 -10.94
N ALA A 107 -13.66 9.60 -11.77
CA ALA A 107 -13.21 8.31 -12.28
C ALA A 107 -12.41 7.55 -11.20
N TRP A 108 -13.12 6.96 -10.26
CA TRP A 108 -12.52 6.20 -9.16
C TRP A 108 -11.80 4.95 -9.65
N PRO A 109 -10.68 4.55 -9.02
CA PRO A 109 -10.03 3.29 -9.33
C PRO A 109 -10.95 2.10 -9.00
N SER A 110 -10.78 1.02 -9.75
CA SER A 110 -11.51 -0.23 -9.52
C SER A 110 -10.57 -1.29 -8.93
N PRO A 111 -10.99 -2.09 -7.93
CA PRO A 111 -10.28 -3.28 -7.51
C PRO A 111 -10.04 -4.28 -8.64
N ASP A 112 -10.82 -4.23 -9.75
CA ASP A 112 -10.61 -5.05 -10.94
C ASP A 112 -9.31 -4.72 -11.70
N TRP A 113 -8.67 -3.61 -11.36
CA TRP A 113 -7.36 -3.25 -11.89
C TRP A 113 -6.20 -4.01 -11.23
N PHE A 114 -6.50 -4.96 -10.35
CA PHE A 114 -5.48 -5.70 -9.61
C PHE A 114 -5.65 -7.21 -9.82
N ASP A 115 -4.52 -7.87 -10.04
CA ASP A 115 -4.44 -9.32 -10.18
C ASP A 115 -4.05 -9.96 -8.84
N PHE A 116 -4.90 -10.85 -8.36
CA PHE A 116 -4.72 -11.61 -7.11
C PHE A 116 -4.44 -13.09 -7.38
N SER A 117 -4.46 -13.53 -8.63
CA SER A 117 -4.47 -14.95 -9.01
C SER A 117 -3.23 -15.74 -8.55
N HIS A 118 -2.10 -15.04 -8.41
CA HIS A 118 -0.81 -15.62 -8.01
C HIS A 118 -0.64 -15.74 -6.49
N LEU A 119 -1.46 -15.06 -5.68
CA LEU A 119 -1.24 -14.90 -4.23
C LEU A 119 -1.22 -16.23 -3.48
N ARG A 120 -2.13 -17.16 -3.79
CA ARG A 120 -2.16 -18.48 -3.12
C ARG A 120 -0.83 -19.21 -3.28
N ALA A 121 -0.32 -19.31 -4.51
CA ALA A 121 0.95 -19.97 -4.77
C ALA A 121 2.13 -19.24 -4.08
N GLU A 122 2.09 -17.92 -4.04
CA GLU A 122 3.10 -17.11 -3.35
C GLU A 122 3.04 -17.32 -1.82
N CYS A 123 1.85 -17.41 -1.24
CA CYS A 123 1.67 -17.73 0.18
C CYS A 123 2.19 -19.14 0.51
N GLU A 124 1.89 -20.13 -0.33
CA GLU A 124 2.33 -21.51 -0.16
C GLU A 124 3.87 -21.68 -0.30
N ALA A 125 4.54 -20.78 -1.00
CA ALA A 125 6.00 -20.80 -1.15
C ALA A 125 6.76 -20.49 0.15
N TRP A 126 6.11 -19.90 1.16
CA TRP A 126 6.74 -19.45 2.39
C TRP A 126 6.14 -20.05 3.67
N PRO A 127 6.09 -21.41 3.81
CA PRO A 127 5.36 -22.06 4.90
C PRO A 127 5.95 -21.78 6.29
N GLU A 128 7.24 -21.48 6.37
CA GLU A 128 7.97 -21.27 7.65
C GLU A 128 8.03 -19.80 8.07
N TYR A 129 7.56 -18.87 7.23
CA TYR A 129 7.56 -17.43 7.50
C TYR A 129 6.16 -16.92 7.85
N ALA A 130 6.11 -15.86 8.62
CA ALA A 130 4.87 -15.09 8.74
C ALA A 130 4.67 -14.25 7.48
N LEU A 131 3.45 -14.26 6.93
CA LEU A 131 3.13 -13.49 5.76
C LEU A 131 2.51 -12.15 6.15
N ILE A 132 2.91 -11.11 5.45
CA ILE A 132 2.32 -9.78 5.56
C ILE A 132 1.92 -9.30 4.16
N GLY A 133 0.70 -8.82 4.01
CA GLY A 133 0.20 -8.39 2.72
C GLY A 133 -1.14 -7.70 2.83
N GLY A 134 -1.76 -7.48 1.67
CA GLY A 134 -2.96 -6.70 1.52
C GLY A 134 -2.68 -5.23 1.22
N PRO A 135 -3.72 -4.46 0.89
CA PRO A 135 -3.57 -3.07 0.53
C PRO A 135 -3.00 -2.25 1.68
N TRP A 136 -2.11 -1.34 1.35
CA TRP A 136 -1.63 -0.34 2.30
C TRP A 136 -2.70 0.75 2.44
N ALA A 137 -3.72 0.46 3.25
CA ALA A 137 -4.93 1.27 3.37
C ALA A 137 -4.69 2.61 4.07
N VAL A 138 -4.07 3.55 3.37
CA VAL A 138 -3.76 4.91 3.86
C VAL A 138 -4.89 5.89 3.55
N VAL A 139 -6.10 5.56 3.97
CA VAL A 139 -7.34 6.28 3.63
C VAL A 139 -7.22 7.80 3.82
N PHE A 140 -6.66 8.24 4.94
CA PHE A 140 -6.49 9.67 5.22
C PHE A 140 -5.52 10.33 4.22
N THR A 141 -4.39 9.69 3.96
CA THR A 141 -3.38 10.22 3.04
C THR A 141 -3.94 10.36 1.63
N ASP A 142 -4.57 9.28 1.11
CA ASP A 142 -5.11 9.31 -0.25
C ASP A 142 -6.27 10.31 -0.40
N ALA A 143 -7.16 10.40 0.60
CA ALA A 143 -8.23 11.38 0.59
C ALA A 143 -7.68 12.83 0.60
N THR A 144 -6.64 13.09 1.40
CA THR A 144 -6.00 14.42 1.45
C THR A 144 -5.19 14.72 0.19
N GLU A 145 -4.60 13.71 -0.47
CA GLU A 145 -3.90 13.90 -1.73
C GLU A 145 -4.85 14.15 -2.90
N LEU A 146 -6.02 13.52 -2.90
CA LEU A 146 -7.05 13.75 -3.91
C LEU A 146 -7.59 15.19 -3.88
N VAL A 147 -7.82 15.75 -2.71
CA VAL A 147 -8.43 17.07 -2.51
C VAL A 147 -7.38 18.19 -2.37
N GLY A 148 -6.20 17.86 -1.86
CA GLY A 148 -5.22 18.81 -1.33
C GLY A 148 -5.41 19.00 0.17
N MET A 149 -4.33 18.80 0.94
CA MET A 149 -4.39 18.73 2.40
C MET A 149 -5.04 19.95 3.05
N SER A 150 -4.66 21.16 2.65
CA SER A 150 -5.23 22.40 3.23
C SER A 150 -6.72 22.52 2.93
N GLU A 151 -7.11 22.24 1.70
CA GLU A 151 -8.49 22.31 1.26
C GLU A 151 -9.35 21.23 1.95
N PHE A 152 -8.81 20.02 2.08
CA PHE A 152 -9.45 18.92 2.78
C PHE A 152 -9.83 19.30 4.21
N PHE A 153 -8.89 19.89 4.99
CA PHE A 153 -9.21 20.33 6.36
C PHE A 153 -10.24 21.43 6.43
N ILE A 154 -10.18 22.41 5.52
CA ILE A 154 -11.21 23.47 5.46
C ILE A 154 -12.57 22.85 5.15
N LYS A 155 -12.65 21.96 4.17
CA LYS A 155 -13.89 21.33 3.72
C LYS A 155 -14.45 20.31 4.73
N MET A 156 -13.65 19.75 5.61
CA MET A 156 -14.18 18.97 6.74
C MET A 156 -15.18 19.77 7.60
N ILE A 157 -15.02 21.10 7.64
CA ILE A 157 -15.89 22.02 8.40
C ILE A 157 -16.96 22.64 7.51
N THR A 158 -16.59 23.10 6.32
CA THR A 158 -17.47 23.85 5.44
C THR A 158 -18.36 22.98 4.55
N HIS A 159 -17.89 21.80 4.16
CA HIS A 159 -18.55 20.83 3.27
C HIS A 159 -18.38 19.39 3.79
N PRO A 160 -18.82 19.09 5.04
CA PRO A 160 -18.51 17.81 5.69
C PRO A 160 -19.05 16.60 4.93
N ASP A 161 -20.20 16.74 4.24
CA ASP A 161 -20.80 15.62 3.49
C ASP A 161 -19.99 15.28 2.23
N VAL A 162 -19.37 16.27 1.60
CA VAL A 162 -18.45 16.09 0.48
C VAL A 162 -17.22 15.32 0.94
N MET A 163 -16.61 15.72 2.06
CA MET A 163 -15.43 15.02 2.59
C MET A 163 -15.75 13.59 3.07
N LYS A 164 -16.91 13.39 3.67
CA LYS A 164 -17.39 12.02 3.99
C LYS A 164 -17.54 11.15 2.74
N ALA A 165 -18.03 11.72 1.63
CA ALA A 165 -18.15 10.99 0.37
C ALA A 165 -16.79 10.60 -0.18
N VAL A 166 -15.78 11.49 -0.18
CA VAL A 166 -14.41 11.19 -0.58
C VAL A 166 -13.82 10.07 0.28
N ILE A 167 -13.88 10.21 1.63
CA ILE A 167 -13.36 9.21 2.56
C ILE A 167 -14.04 7.84 2.35
N ARG A 168 -15.35 7.84 2.13
CA ARG A 168 -16.12 6.61 1.88
C ARG A 168 -15.64 5.91 0.62
N LYS A 169 -15.48 6.61 -0.52
CA LYS A 169 -14.98 6.04 -1.77
C LYS A 169 -13.59 5.40 -1.60
N VAL A 170 -12.69 6.09 -0.92
CA VAL A 170 -11.35 5.55 -0.64
C VAL A 170 -11.43 4.34 0.30
N SER A 171 -12.26 4.40 1.34
CA SER A 171 -12.43 3.30 2.29
C SER A 171 -13.07 2.06 1.64
N ASP A 172 -14.11 2.25 0.84
CA ASP A 172 -14.80 1.15 0.14
C ASP A 172 -13.86 0.44 -0.83
N PHE A 173 -13.05 1.20 -1.57
CA PHE A 173 -12.02 0.63 -2.44
C PHE A 173 -11.04 -0.26 -1.64
N TYR A 174 -10.48 0.25 -0.55
CA TYR A 174 -9.52 -0.52 0.26
C TYR A 174 -10.17 -1.72 0.97
N TYR A 175 -11.41 -1.57 1.39
CA TYR A 175 -12.17 -2.69 1.97
C TYR A 175 -12.30 -3.82 0.96
N GLU A 176 -12.73 -3.52 -0.27
CA GLU A 176 -12.89 -4.52 -1.32
C GLU A 176 -11.55 -5.14 -1.72
N MET A 177 -10.49 -4.33 -1.83
CA MET A 177 -9.13 -4.82 -2.06
C MET A 177 -8.70 -5.82 -0.97
N ALA A 178 -8.95 -5.51 0.30
CA ALA A 178 -8.61 -6.37 1.42
C ALA A 178 -9.40 -7.69 1.37
N VAL A 179 -10.71 -7.64 1.09
CA VAL A 179 -11.55 -8.84 0.95
C VAL A 179 -10.98 -9.75 -0.14
N ARG A 180 -10.76 -9.23 -1.35
CA ARG A 180 -10.22 -10.00 -2.47
C ARG A 180 -8.83 -10.58 -2.18
N PHE A 181 -7.99 -9.80 -1.51
CA PHE A 181 -6.66 -10.24 -1.12
C PHE A 181 -6.72 -11.45 -0.19
N PHE A 182 -7.48 -11.36 0.90
CA PHE A 182 -7.58 -12.46 1.87
C PHE A 182 -8.28 -13.69 1.31
N GLU A 183 -9.31 -13.53 0.47
CA GLU A 183 -9.94 -14.65 -0.24
C GLU A 183 -8.96 -15.36 -1.18
N ALA A 184 -8.08 -14.62 -1.85
CA ALA A 184 -7.08 -15.19 -2.74
C ALA A 184 -5.94 -15.90 -1.98
N CYS A 185 -5.59 -15.44 -0.78
CA CYS A 185 -4.58 -16.10 0.05
C CYS A 185 -5.08 -17.41 0.70
N GLY A 186 -6.36 -17.52 1.02
CA GLY A 186 -6.99 -18.73 1.61
C GLY A 186 -7.13 -18.64 3.11
#